data_dda8482becf7322ba42349e1daf9b552
#
_entry.id   dda8482becf7322ba42349e1daf9b552
#
_cell.length_a   1.000
_cell.length_b   1.000
_cell.length_c   1.000
_cell.angle_alpha   90.00
_cell.angle_beta   90.00
_cell.angle_gamma   90.00
#
_symmetry.space_group_name_H-M   'P 1'
#
loop_
_entity.id
_entity.type
_entity.pdbx_description
1 polymer ?
#
loop_
_entity_poly.entity_id
_entity_poly.type
_entity_poly.pdbx_seq_one_letter_code
_entity_poly.pdbx_strand_id
1 'polypeptide(L)'
;MLVQVICGRRDAAEAADSLQELERLADTAGIEVAGQLTQRRPRPDGATLLGAGKLADLRTACEDRGANHVLFDNELNAVQAYNLTKALERRVFDRTEAILQIFARRARSSEAQTQVELAQLEFLLSRIPVLEAQQRFKGGIGMRGPGESHLQLRNAPMRRRIADLRQRLAAIQARQRRSRAKRPWPVVSLVGYTNAGKSTLLNALAGADAYVDDRLFATLDTKTRLVRLGEGRQILLTDTVGFIRHLPHGLVASFRSTLDVACQADLLLVVVDASHPRVQDHVDVCRATLDEIGAGGVPSLLVLNKCDLPAAAETATHAAERHPLAIPVSAHSGLGLDTLRLAVAEELKR
;
A
#
# COMPACT_ATOMS: atom_id res chain seq x y z
N MET A 1 -5.89 -20.05 -2.77
CA MET A 1 -7.05 -19.80 -1.86
C MET A 1 -6.84 -18.50 -1.13
N LEU A 2 -7.85 -17.62 -1.11
CA LEU A 2 -7.86 -16.44 -0.24
C LEU A 2 -8.48 -16.79 1.11
N VAL A 3 -7.92 -16.25 2.19
CA VAL A 3 -8.40 -16.53 3.56
C VAL A 3 -8.52 -15.22 4.33
N GLN A 4 -9.67 -15.05 5.00
CA GLN A 4 -9.91 -13.90 5.87
C GLN A 4 -10.41 -14.37 7.23
N VAL A 5 -9.80 -13.85 8.29
CA VAL A 5 -10.29 -14.03 9.67
C VAL A 5 -10.82 -12.70 10.20
N ILE A 6 -12.12 -12.68 10.46
CA ILE A 6 -12.82 -11.51 10.97
C ILE A 6 -12.84 -11.59 12.48
N CYS A 7 -12.13 -10.69 13.17
CA CYS A 7 -12.07 -10.64 14.62
C CYS A 7 -12.89 -9.48 15.19
N GLY A 8 -13.55 -9.74 16.31
CA GLY A 8 -14.33 -8.72 17.02
C GLY A 8 -15.60 -8.28 16.29
N ARG A 9 -15.95 -6.98 16.42
CA ARG A 9 -17.17 -6.37 15.88
C ARG A 9 -16.99 -5.75 14.49
N ARG A 10 -16.05 -6.25 13.70
CA ARG A 10 -15.84 -5.72 12.35
C ARG A 10 -17.13 -5.86 11.54
N ASP A 11 -17.53 -4.81 10.86
CA ASP A 11 -18.70 -4.81 10.00
C ASP A 11 -18.54 -5.82 8.85
N ALA A 12 -19.65 -6.49 8.48
CA ALA A 12 -19.64 -7.48 7.41
C ALA A 12 -19.31 -6.85 6.05
N ALA A 13 -19.77 -5.62 5.81
CA ALA A 13 -19.51 -4.89 4.59
C ALA A 13 -18.01 -4.50 4.49
N GLU A 14 -17.39 -4.09 5.60
CA GLU A 14 -15.96 -3.82 5.66
C GLU A 14 -15.12 -5.07 5.39
N ALA A 15 -15.54 -6.21 5.93
CA ALA A 15 -14.85 -7.47 5.71
C ALA A 15 -14.94 -7.93 4.25
N ALA A 16 -16.12 -7.79 3.64
CA ALA A 16 -16.33 -8.12 2.23
C ALA A 16 -15.48 -7.24 1.30
N ASP A 17 -15.41 -5.93 1.56
CA ASP A 17 -14.61 -4.98 0.80
C ASP A 17 -13.11 -5.29 0.92
N SER A 18 -12.62 -5.64 2.14
CA SER A 18 -11.23 -6.06 2.36
C SER A 18 -10.89 -7.33 1.57
N LEU A 19 -11.79 -8.30 1.53
CA LEU A 19 -11.59 -9.53 0.78
C LEU A 19 -11.58 -9.29 -0.74
N GLN A 20 -12.45 -8.41 -1.23
CA GLN A 20 -12.46 -7.99 -2.64
C GLN A 20 -11.16 -7.25 -3.01
N GLU A 21 -10.64 -6.42 -2.10
CA GLU A 21 -9.35 -5.77 -2.30
C GLU A 21 -8.20 -6.79 -2.32
N LEU A 22 -8.24 -7.82 -1.46
CA LEU A 22 -7.28 -8.93 -1.49
C LEU A 22 -7.30 -9.70 -2.81
N GLU A 23 -8.49 -9.91 -3.38
CA GLU A 23 -8.64 -10.53 -4.70
C GLU A 23 -7.99 -9.70 -5.80
N ARG A 24 -8.19 -8.39 -5.79
CA ARG A 24 -7.51 -7.46 -6.72
C ARG A 24 -5.98 -7.43 -6.52
N LEU A 25 -5.51 -7.58 -5.27
CA LEU A 25 -4.08 -7.74 -4.99
C LEU A 25 -3.54 -9.04 -5.59
N ALA A 26 -4.27 -10.15 -5.43
CA ALA A 26 -3.90 -11.44 -6.00
C ALA A 26 -3.80 -11.36 -7.53
N ASP A 27 -4.83 -10.79 -8.20
CA ASP A 27 -4.81 -10.56 -9.66
C ASP A 27 -3.62 -9.70 -10.09
N THR A 28 -3.39 -8.59 -9.40
CA THR A 28 -2.23 -7.70 -9.68
C THR A 28 -0.89 -8.41 -9.50
N ALA A 29 -0.80 -9.33 -8.54
CA ALA A 29 0.36 -10.19 -8.33
C ALA A 29 0.45 -11.35 -9.35
N GLY A 30 -0.54 -11.51 -10.24
CA GLY A 30 -0.61 -12.59 -11.21
C GLY A 30 -0.91 -13.94 -10.57
N ILE A 31 -1.71 -13.94 -9.50
CA ILE A 31 -2.13 -15.12 -8.76
C ILE A 31 -3.59 -15.41 -9.08
N GLU A 32 -3.85 -16.56 -9.67
CA GLU A 32 -5.21 -17.02 -9.94
C GLU A 32 -5.90 -17.45 -8.65
N VAL A 33 -7.13 -16.96 -8.44
CA VAL A 33 -7.92 -17.22 -7.23
C VAL A 33 -8.83 -18.42 -7.44
N ALA A 34 -8.46 -19.56 -6.85
CA ALA A 34 -9.25 -20.81 -6.90
C ALA A 34 -10.46 -20.81 -5.95
N GLY A 35 -10.51 -19.89 -4.97
CA GLY A 35 -11.62 -19.75 -4.04
C GLY A 35 -11.27 -18.94 -2.80
N GLN A 36 -12.31 -18.74 -1.97
CA GLN A 36 -12.23 -17.91 -0.78
C GLN A 36 -12.74 -18.66 0.45
N LEU A 37 -12.19 -18.36 1.62
CA LEU A 37 -12.60 -18.93 2.90
C LEU A 37 -12.56 -17.84 3.96
N THR A 38 -13.69 -17.67 4.66
CA THR A 38 -13.80 -16.68 5.74
C THR A 38 -14.14 -17.36 7.05
N GLN A 39 -13.55 -16.91 8.14
CA GLN A 39 -13.91 -17.31 9.49
C GLN A 39 -14.14 -16.09 10.37
N ARG A 40 -15.28 -16.06 11.10
CA ARG A 40 -15.52 -15.07 12.15
C ARG A 40 -15.16 -15.66 13.52
N ARG A 41 -14.37 -14.92 14.29
CA ARG A 41 -13.95 -15.33 15.65
C ARG A 41 -13.93 -14.13 16.59
N PRO A 42 -14.16 -14.37 17.91
CA PRO A 42 -14.00 -13.32 18.92
C PRO A 42 -12.54 -12.84 19.01
N ARG A 43 -11.59 -13.79 18.93
CA ARG A 43 -10.14 -13.56 18.98
C ARG A 43 -9.42 -14.47 17.99
N PRO A 44 -8.32 -14.01 17.38
CA PRO A 44 -7.50 -14.83 16.50
C PRO A 44 -6.83 -15.96 17.31
N ASP A 45 -6.60 -17.10 16.66
CA ASP A 45 -5.77 -18.14 17.25
C ASP A 45 -4.30 -17.73 17.26
N GLY A 46 -3.63 -17.94 18.39
CA GLY A 46 -2.23 -17.51 18.53
C GLY A 46 -1.26 -18.32 17.67
N ALA A 47 -1.59 -19.58 17.38
CA ALA A 47 -0.71 -20.49 16.64
C ALA A 47 -0.97 -20.49 15.13
N THR A 48 -2.24 -20.41 14.70
CA THR A 48 -2.65 -20.60 13.29
C THR A 48 -3.62 -19.55 12.78
N LEU A 49 -3.95 -18.52 13.55
CA LEU A 49 -4.96 -17.52 13.25
C LEU A 49 -6.39 -18.11 13.13
N LEU A 50 -6.52 -19.27 12.45
CA LEU A 50 -7.75 -20.05 12.25
C LEU A 50 -7.97 -21.01 13.41
N GLY A 51 -9.24 -21.40 13.65
CA GLY A 51 -9.55 -22.56 14.50
C GLY A 51 -9.22 -23.89 13.83
N ALA A 52 -8.95 -24.93 14.61
CA ALA A 52 -8.53 -26.24 14.11
C ALA A 52 -9.49 -26.84 13.07
N GLY A 53 -10.81 -26.80 13.31
CA GLY A 53 -11.80 -27.27 12.34
C GLY A 53 -11.75 -26.48 11.03
N LYS A 54 -11.62 -25.14 11.10
CA LYS A 54 -11.55 -24.31 9.89
C LYS A 54 -10.24 -24.48 9.14
N LEU A 55 -9.17 -24.83 9.83
CA LEU A 55 -7.90 -25.17 9.22
C LEU A 55 -7.98 -26.49 8.44
N ALA A 56 -8.73 -27.49 8.97
CA ALA A 56 -9.01 -28.72 8.25
C ALA A 56 -9.87 -28.48 7.00
N ASP A 57 -10.95 -27.66 7.11
CA ASP A 57 -11.76 -27.25 5.98
C ASP A 57 -10.90 -26.57 4.88
N LEU A 58 -9.98 -25.70 5.28
CA LEU A 58 -9.08 -25.00 4.35
C LEU A 58 -8.16 -25.99 3.63
N ARG A 59 -7.62 -26.99 4.34
CA ARG A 59 -6.78 -28.04 3.74
C ARG A 59 -7.54 -28.81 2.67
N THR A 60 -8.73 -29.30 3.01
CA THR A 60 -9.62 -30.01 2.07
C THR A 60 -9.97 -29.12 0.86
N ALA A 61 -10.36 -27.87 1.09
CA ALA A 61 -10.68 -26.94 0.00
C ALA A 61 -9.47 -26.65 -0.91
N CYS A 62 -8.25 -26.65 -0.38
CA CYS A 62 -7.04 -26.52 -1.17
C CYS A 62 -6.76 -27.77 -2.02
N GLU A 63 -7.04 -28.97 -1.49
CA GLU A 63 -6.88 -30.24 -2.18
C GLU A 63 -7.90 -30.34 -3.33
N ASP A 64 -9.19 -30.13 -3.04
CA ASP A 64 -10.29 -30.22 -4.00
C ASP A 64 -10.14 -29.26 -5.18
N ARG A 65 -9.57 -28.07 -4.94
CA ARG A 65 -9.42 -27.02 -5.95
C ARG A 65 -8.02 -26.94 -6.57
N GLY A 66 -7.12 -27.84 -6.20
CA GLY A 66 -5.74 -27.83 -6.68
C GLY A 66 -4.97 -26.55 -6.33
N ALA A 67 -5.32 -25.88 -5.22
CA ALA A 67 -4.67 -24.62 -4.84
C ALA A 67 -3.28 -24.86 -4.25
N ASN A 68 -2.25 -24.29 -4.86
CA ASN A 68 -0.87 -24.44 -4.46
C ASN A 68 -0.43 -23.43 -3.38
N HIS A 69 -1.19 -22.36 -3.21
CA HIS A 69 -0.86 -21.24 -2.33
C HIS A 69 -2.08 -20.81 -1.52
N VAL A 70 -1.82 -20.28 -0.33
CA VAL A 70 -2.85 -19.68 0.54
C VAL A 70 -2.43 -18.26 0.88
N LEU A 71 -3.28 -17.29 0.55
CA LEU A 71 -3.07 -15.86 0.81
C LEU A 71 -4.05 -15.37 1.87
N PHE A 72 -3.51 -14.88 2.98
CA PHE A 72 -4.29 -14.32 4.08
C PHE A 72 -4.47 -12.80 3.94
N ASP A 73 -5.70 -12.33 4.21
CA ASP A 73 -6.01 -10.90 4.32
C ASP A 73 -5.39 -10.28 5.58
N ASN A 74 -5.29 -11.08 6.62
CA ASN A 74 -4.69 -10.68 7.89
C ASN A 74 -3.17 -10.79 7.84
N GLU A 75 -2.49 -9.88 8.51
CA GLU A 75 -1.06 -10.04 8.78
C GLU A 75 -0.81 -11.29 9.63
N LEU A 76 0.18 -12.07 9.24
CA LEU A 76 0.61 -13.26 9.95
C LEU A 76 1.90 -12.97 10.72
N ASN A 77 1.94 -13.31 11.99
CA ASN A 77 3.22 -13.35 12.67
C ASN A 77 4.05 -14.57 12.21
N ALA A 78 5.33 -14.59 12.57
CA ALA A 78 6.25 -15.66 12.13
C ALA A 78 5.82 -17.06 12.59
N VAL A 79 5.22 -17.19 13.79
CA VAL A 79 4.71 -18.46 14.34
C VAL A 79 3.53 -18.96 13.53
N GLN A 80 2.56 -18.06 13.27
CA GLN A 80 1.37 -18.38 12.49
C GLN A 80 1.72 -18.80 11.07
N ALA A 81 2.58 -18.04 10.39
CA ALA A 81 3.00 -18.34 9.02
C ALA A 81 3.70 -19.73 8.94
N TYR A 82 4.56 -20.02 9.89
CA TYR A 82 5.24 -21.32 9.97
C TYR A 82 4.27 -22.47 10.23
N ASN A 83 3.41 -22.36 11.25
CA ASN A 83 2.47 -23.39 11.63
C ASN A 83 1.45 -23.66 10.53
N LEU A 84 0.94 -22.61 9.87
CA LEU A 84 0.03 -22.72 8.74
C LEU A 84 0.71 -23.41 7.55
N THR A 85 1.94 -23.03 7.19
CA THR A 85 2.69 -23.67 6.11
C THR A 85 2.90 -25.16 6.38
N LYS A 86 3.21 -25.52 7.64
CA LYS A 86 3.39 -26.92 8.06
C LYS A 86 2.08 -27.70 8.04
N ALA A 87 0.98 -27.11 8.54
CA ALA A 87 -0.32 -27.78 8.64
C ALA A 87 -0.98 -27.98 7.27
N LEU A 88 -0.80 -27.03 6.37
CA LEU A 88 -1.39 -27.04 5.02
C LEU A 88 -0.49 -27.73 3.98
N GLU A 89 0.79 -27.92 4.28
CA GLU A 89 1.83 -28.43 3.35
C GLU A 89 1.87 -27.60 2.04
N ARG A 90 1.57 -26.32 2.15
CA ARG A 90 1.50 -25.36 1.05
C ARG A 90 2.17 -24.04 1.44
N ARG A 91 2.59 -23.27 0.44
CA ARG A 91 3.11 -21.92 0.69
C ARG A 91 1.99 -21.03 1.20
N VAL A 92 2.23 -20.42 2.36
CA VAL A 92 1.32 -19.46 2.99
C VAL A 92 2.00 -18.09 3.00
N PHE A 93 1.28 -17.09 2.58
CA PHE A 93 1.71 -15.70 2.64
C PHE A 93 0.54 -14.80 2.99
N ASP A 94 0.84 -13.60 3.42
CA ASP A 94 -0.14 -12.62 3.80
C ASP A 94 -0.18 -11.42 2.83
N ARG A 95 -1.06 -10.48 3.14
CA ARG A 95 -1.24 -9.25 2.39
C ARG A 95 0.08 -8.48 2.20
N THR A 96 0.92 -8.42 3.24
CA THR A 96 2.23 -7.75 3.20
C THR A 96 3.14 -8.34 2.14
N GLU A 97 3.25 -9.67 2.12
CA GLU A 97 4.08 -10.36 1.14
C GLU A 97 3.55 -10.20 -0.29
N ALA A 98 2.21 -10.21 -0.48
CA ALA A 98 1.59 -9.96 -1.78
C ALA A 98 1.92 -8.54 -2.30
N ILE A 99 1.81 -7.52 -1.45
CA ILE A 99 2.16 -6.15 -1.80
C ILE A 99 3.65 -6.03 -2.16
N LEU A 100 4.54 -6.65 -1.38
CA LEU A 100 5.98 -6.66 -1.67
C LEU A 100 6.30 -7.32 -3.01
N GLN A 101 5.59 -8.39 -3.39
CA GLN A 101 5.74 -9.02 -4.70
C GLN A 101 5.30 -8.10 -5.85
N ILE A 102 4.18 -7.39 -5.67
CA ILE A 102 3.72 -6.40 -6.65
C ILE A 102 4.77 -5.29 -6.81
N PHE A 103 5.28 -4.77 -5.70
CA PHE A 103 6.28 -3.72 -5.70
C PHE A 103 7.60 -4.17 -6.37
N ALA A 104 8.04 -5.40 -6.14
CA ALA A 104 9.23 -5.96 -6.78
C ALA A 104 9.11 -6.02 -8.31
N ARG A 105 7.91 -6.28 -8.83
CA ARG A 105 7.64 -6.28 -10.27
C ARG A 105 7.51 -4.88 -10.86
N ARG A 106 7.11 -3.88 -10.06
CA ARG A 106 6.84 -2.50 -10.50
C ARG A 106 8.03 -1.57 -10.35
N ALA A 107 8.98 -1.86 -9.47
CA ALA A 107 10.16 -1.04 -9.22
C ALA A 107 11.07 -0.98 -10.46
N ARG A 108 11.16 0.19 -11.09
CA ARG A 108 12.00 0.43 -12.26
C ARG A 108 13.21 1.31 -11.96
N SER A 109 13.02 2.33 -11.10
CA SER A 109 14.12 3.19 -10.68
C SER A 109 15.06 2.49 -9.69
N SER A 110 16.31 2.90 -9.66
CA SER A 110 17.28 2.41 -8.67
C SER A 110 16.84 2.69 -7.23
N GLU A 111 16.12 3.78 -7.01
CA GLU A 111 15.54 4.13 -5.71
C GLU A 111 14.45 3.14 -5.31
N ALA A 112 13.43 2.94 -6.15
CA ALA A 112 12.35 2.00 -5.89
C ALA A 112 12.86 0.57 -5.70
N GLN A 113 13.81 0.12 -6.51
CA GLN A 113 14.45 -1.19 -6.35
C GLN A 113 15.16 -1.32 -5.01
N THR A 114 15.91 -0.28 -4.60
CA THR A 114 16.60 -0.26 -3.30
C THR A 114 15.61 -0.31 -2.13
N GLN A 115 14.48 0.42 -2.23
CA GLN A 115 13.42 0.42 -1.22
C GLN A 115 12.72 -0.93 -1.11
N VAL A 116 12.38 -1.53 -2.26
CA VAL A 116 11.71 -2.84 -2.29
C VAL A 116 12.62 -3.92 -1.73
N GLU A 117 13.89 -3.94 -2.12
CA GLU A 117 14.88 -4.88 -1.57
C GLU A 117 15.01 -4.73 -0.05
N LEU A 118 15.10 -3.47 0.42
CA LEU A 118 15.13 -3.18 1.86
C LEU A 118 13.90 -3.73 2.58
N ALA A 119 12.69 -3.42 2.09
CA ALA A 119 11.44 -3.87 2.67
C ALA A 119 11.32 -5.40 2.70
N GLN A 120 11.73 -6.07 1.62
CA GLN A 120 11.74 -7.54 1.54
C GLN A 120 12.69 -8.16 2.56
N LEU A 121 13.90 -7.60 2.71
CA LEU A 121 14.88 -8.12 3.69
C LEU A 121 14.42 -7.87 5.14
N GLU A 122 13.84 -6.72 5.44
CA GLU A 122 13.28 -6.43 6.77
C GLU A 122 12.12 -7.36 7.10
N PHE A 123 11.22 -7.60 6.15
CA PHE A 123 10.11 -8.54 6.28
C PHE A 123 10.61 -9.98 6.49
N LEU A 124 11.57 -10.44 5.70
CA LEU A 124 12.18 -11.76 5.88
C LEU A 124 12.86 -11.88 7.24
N LEU A 125 13.62 -10.87 7.64
CA LEU A 125 14.32 -10.86 8.93
C LEU A 125 13.34 -10.97 10.12
N SER A 126 12.16 -10.36 10.03
CA SER A 126 11.11 -10.47 11.07
C SER A 126 10.54 -11.87 11.22
N ARG A 127 10.64 -12.70 10.17
CA ARG A 127 10.08 -14.08 10.13
C ARG A 127 11.08 -15.18 10.49
N ILE A 128 12.39 -14.90 10.50
CA ILE A 128 13.45 -15.89 10.79
C ILE A 128 13.45 -16.44 12.23
N PRO A 129 13.16 -15.69 13.31
CA PRO A 129 13.33 -16.16 14.69
C PRO A 129 12.57 -17.44 15.02
N VAL A 130 11.48 -17.73 14.33
CA VAL A 130 10.60 -18.87 14.64
C VAL A 130 11.13 -20.20 14.11
N LEU A 131 11.76 -20.17 12.94
CA LEU A 131 12.35 -21.37 12.32
C LEU A 131 13.45 -21.98 13.18
N GLU A 132 14.15 -21.19 13.98
CA GLU A 132 15.29 -21.62 14.79
C GLU A 132 14.95 -21.93 16.24
N ALA A 133 13.94 -21.28 16.84
CA ALA A 133 13.47 -21.64 18.18
C ALA A 133 13.02 -23.09 18.25
N GLN A 134 12.44 -23.62 17.17
CA GLN A 134 11.98 -25.01 17.09
C GLN A 134 13.10 -26.00 16.81
N GLN A 135 14.18 -25.61 16.14
CA GLN A 135 15.36 -26.48 15.98
C GLN A 135 16.13 -26.65 17.29
N ARG A 136 16.08 -25.69 18.21
CA ARG A 136 16.70 -25.78 19.55
C ARG A 136 16.02 -26.78 20.46
N PHE A 137 14.73 -27.03 20.28
CA PHE A 137 14.01 -28.07 21.08
C PHE A 137 14.37 -29.50 20.69
N LYS A 138 15.06 -29.71 19.55
CA LYS A 138 15.54 -31.04 19.12
C LYS A 138 16.99 -31.35 19.55
N GLY A 139 17.72 -30.37 20.10
CA GLY A 139 19.09 -30.53 20.57
C GLY A 139 19.18 -30.36 22.09
N GLY A 140 19.68 -31.39 22.81
CA GLY A 140 19.74 -31.48 24.25
C GLY A 140 20.40 -30.29 24.98
N ILE A 141 20.06 -30.19 26.24
CA ILE A 141 20.56 -29.24 27.24
C ILE A 141 22.09 -29.35 27.36
N GLY A 142 22.83 -28.32 26.96
CA GLY A 142 24.24 -28.21 27.32
C GLY A 142 25.15 -27.63 26.24
N MET A 143 25.08 -26.32 25.99
CA MET A 143 26.20 -25.50 25.50
C MET A 143 25.85 -24.00 25.66
N ARG A 144 26.17 -23.45 26.83
CA ARG A 144 26.28 -21.97 27.01
C ARG A 144 27.76 -21.64 26.99
N GLY A 145 28.23 -21.16 25.82
CA GLY A 145 29.49 -20.44 25.70
C GLY A 145 29.21 -18.95 25.40
N PRO A 146 30.06 -17.99 25.77
CA PRO A 146 29.91 -16.59 25.42
C PRO A 146 30.38 -16.42 23.96
N GLY A 147 29.50 -16.74 23.01
CA GLY A 147 29.65 -16.49 21.59
C GLY A 147 28.38 -15.93 21.02
N GLU A 148 28.47 -15.07 20.03
CA GLU A 148 27.35 -14.61 19.24
C GLU A 148 26.50 -15.82 18.87
N SER A 149 25.19 -15.78 19.14
CA SER A 149 24.33 -16.93 18.86
C SER A 149 24.44 -17.26 17.37
N HIS A 150 24.42 -18.55 17.00
CA HIS A 150 24.41 -18.99 15.59
C HIS A 150 23.40 -18.23 14.73
N LEU A 151 22.36 -17.71 15.34
CA LEU A 151 21.36 -16.80 14.81
C LEU A 151 21.94 -15.45 14.35
N GLN A 152 22.79 -14.86 15.18
CA GLN A 152 23.40 -13.56 14.87
C GLN A 152 24.37 -13.68 13.70
N LEU A 153 25.17 -14.73 13.68
CA LEU A 153 26.10 -15.02 12.59
C LEU A 153 25.39 -15.33 11.27
N ARG A 154 24.29 -16.08 11.31
CA ARG A 154 23.52 -16.43 10.11
C ARG A 154 22.75 -15.24 9.52
N ASN A 155 22.28 -14.32 10.36
CA ASN A 155 21.56 -13.13 9.95
C ASN A 155 22.48 -11.91 9.71
N ALA A 156 23.78 -12.01 10.03
CA ALA A 156 24.75 -10.94 9.85
C ALA A 156 24.85 -10.44 8.39
N PRO A 157 24.88 -11.30 7.37
CA PRO A 157 24.92 -10.84 5.98
C PRO A 157 23.68 -10.03 5.59
N MET A 158 22.48 -10.49 6.02
CA MET A 158 21.21 -9.79 5.77
C MET A 158 21.16 -8.43 6.48
N ARG A 159 21.59 -8.38 7.74
CA ARG A 159 21.67 -7.11 8.49
C ARG A 159 22.66 -6.13 7.90
N ARG A 160 23.82 -6.60 7.41
CA ARG A 160 24.78 -5.78 6.67
C ARG A 160 24.15 -5.23 5.40
N ARG A 161 23.48 -6.07 4.62
CA ARG A 161 22.81 -5.64 3.40
C ARG A 161 21.72 -4.60 3.68
N ILE A 162 20.93 -4.75 4.74
CA ILE A 162 19.95 -3.77 5.20
C ILE A 162 20.64 -2.42 5.52
N ALA A 163 21.76 -2.44 6.24
CA ALA A 163 22.51 -1.23 6.57
C ALA A 163 23.03 -0.52 5.30
N ASP A 164 23.60 -1.27 4.35
CA ASP A 164 24.08 -0.73 3.08
C ASP A 164 22.95 -0.12 2.24
N LEU A 165 21.78 -0.78 2.18
CA LEU A 165 20.62 -0.28 1.45
C LEU A 165 20.07 1.00 2.09
N ARG A 166 20.01 1.06 3.43
CA ARG A 166 19.60 2.28 4.15
C ARG A 166 20.54 3.45 3.87
N GLN A 167 21.86 3.22 3.86
CA GLN A 167 22.85 4.24 3.53
C GLN A 167 22.71 4.73 2.09
N ARG A 168 22.52 3.82 1.13
CA ARG A 168 22.27 4.15 -0.27
C ARG A 168 21.02 5.01 -0.42
N LEU A 169 19.94 4.62 0.24
CA LEU A 169 18.67 5.34 0.21
C LEU A 169 18.82 6.76 0.76
N ALA A 170 19.50 6.92 1.90
CA ALA A 170 19.78 8.22 2.50
C ALA A 170 20.59 9.12 1.54
N ALA A 171 21.56 8.58 0.81
CA ALA A 171 22.34 9.34 -0.19
C ALA A 171 21.47 9.81 -1.37
N ILE A 172 20.58 8.93 -1.88
CA ILE A 172 19.63 9.27 -2.96
C ILE A 172 18.70 10.40 -2.50
N GLN A 173 18.12 10.28 -1.30
CA GLN A 173 17.23 11.30 -0.72
C GLN A 173 17.93 12.65 -0.53
N ALA A 174 19.15 12.65 -0.01
CA ALA A 174 19.92 13.88 0.17
C ALA A 174 20.17 14.59 -1.18
N ARG A 175 20.46 13.83 -2.25
CA ARG A 175 20.62 14.37 -3.60
C ARG A 175 19.32 14.95 -4.14
N GLN A 176 18.20 14.27 -3.94
CA GLN A 176 16.90 14.74 -4.38
C GLN A 176 16.45 16.01 -3.65
N ARG A 177 16.65 16.09 -2.32
CA ARG A 177 16.37 17.31 -1.53
C ARG A 177 17.12 18.52 -2.08
N ARG A 178 18.40 18.36 -2.40
CA ARG A 178 19.21 19.43 -3.01
C ARG A 178 18.72 19.86 -4.38
N SER A 179 18.27 18.91 -5.20
CA SER A 179 17.69 19.18 -6.52
C SER A 179 16.35 19.91 -6.42
N ARG A 180 15.51 19.52 -5.45
CA ARG A 180 14.18 20.11 -5.21
C ARG A 180 14.29 21.55 -4.74
N ALA A 181 15.23 21.89 -3.86
CA ALA A 181 15.45 23.26 -3.37
C ALA A 181 15.78 24.28 -4.48
N LYS A 182 16.15 23.81 -5.67
CA LYS A 182 16.47 24.65 -6.84
C LYS A 182 15.31 24.78 -7.84
N ARG A 183 14.14 24.18 -7.54
CA ARG A 183 13.01 24.20 -8.48
C ARG A 183 12.28 25.53 -8.42
N PRO A 184 12.01 26.17 -9.56
CA PRO A 184 11.37 27.48 -9.60
C PRO A 184 9.84 27.40 -9.46
N TRP A 185 9.24 26.21 -9.48
CA TRP A 185 7.79 26.02 -9.46
C TRP A 185 7.33 25.29 -8.19
N PRO A 186 6.15 25.65 -7.66
CA PRO A 186 5.53 24.92 -6.56
C PRO A 186 5.32 23.44 -6.91
N VAL A 187 5.41 22.59 -5.89
CA VAL A 187 5.22 21.14 -6.01
C VAL A 187 3.85 20.76 -5.47
N VAL A 188 3.01 20.19 -6.31
CA VAL A 188 1.71 19.64 -5.93
C VAL A 188 1.76 18.13 -6.05
N SER A 189 1.38 17.41 -4.99
CA SER A 189 1.43 15.94 -4.97
C SER A 189 0.03 15.34 -5.01
N LEU A 190 -0.19 14.40 -5.94
CA LEU A 190 -1.37 13.56 -5.97
C LEU A 190 -1.19 12.43 -4.97
N VAL A 191 -2.02 12.40 -3.95
CA VAL A 191 -2.09 11.33 -2.95
C VAL A 191 -3.49 10.74 -2.92
N GLY A 192 -3.66 9.56 -2.41
CA GLY A 192 -4.99 8.96 -2.33
C GLY A 192 -4.98 7.45 -2.53
N TYR A 193 -6.16 6.87 -2.46
CA TYR A 193 -6.35 5.42 -2.49
C TYR A 193 -5.84 4.80 -3.81
N THR A 194 -5.46 3.51 -3.77
CA THR A 194 -5.12 2.77 -5.00
C THR A 194 -6.31 2.76 -5.95
N ASN A 195 -6.04 2.87 -7.25
CA ASN A 195 -7.07 2.91 -8.30
C ASN A 195 -8.07 4.09 -8.20
N ALA A 196 -7.77 5.16 -7.45
CA ALA A 196 -8.59 6.38 -7.44
C ALA A 196 -8.42 7.24 -8.71
N GLY A 197 -7.54 6.84 -9.63
CA GLY A 197 -7.30 7.55 -10.88
C GLY A 197 -6.26 8.67 -10.81
N LYS A 198 -5.31 8.63 -9.85
CA LYS A 198 -4.24 9.62 -9.70
C LYS A 198 -3.40 9.80 -10.96
N SER A 199 -2.91 8.70 -11.54
CA SER A 199 -2.08 8.73 -12.75
C SER A 199 -2.87 9.21 -13.98
N THR A 200 -4.16 8.88 -14.06
CA THR A 200 -5.08 9.38 -15.09
C THR A 200 -5.27 10.89 -14.94
N LEU A 201 -5.46 11.36 -13.69
CA LEU A 201 -5.61 12.79 -13.39
C LEU A 201 -4.33 13.56 -13.70
N LEU A 202 -3.14 13.01 -13.40
CA LEU A 202 -1.85 13.59 -13.79
C LEU A 202 -1.79 13.79 -15.32
N ASN A 203 -2.14 12.75 -16.08
CA ASN A 203 -2.11 12.81 -17.55
C ASN A 203 -3.11 13.87 -18.09
N ALA A 204 -4.34 13.86 -17.57
CA ALA A 204 -5.39 14.80 -17.99
C ALA A 204 -5.01 16.26 -17.71
N LEU A 205 -4.42 16.55 -16.55
CA LEU A 205 -3.97 17.89 -16.20
C LEU A 205 -2.72 18.33 -16.98
N ALA A 206 -1.84 17.38 -17.30
CA ALA A 206 -0.62 17.65 -18.05
C ALA A 206 -0.81 17.66 -19.58
N GLY A 207 -1.99 17.29 -20.09
CA GLY A 207 -2.24 17.15 -21.52
C GLY A 207 -1.39 16.06 -22.17
N ALA A 208 -1.19 14.94 -21.48
CA ALA A 208 -0.31 13.85 -21.91
C ALA A 208 -1.08 12.53 -22.04
N ASP A 209 -0.91 11.84 -23.16
CA ASP A 209 -1.51 10.52 -23.43
C ASP A 209 -0.56 9.39 -23.01
N ALA A 210 -0.24 9.30 -21.72
CA ALA A 210 0.57 8.19 -21.23
C ALA A 210 -0.35 7.04 -20.76
N TYR A 211 0.01 5.82 -21.12
CA TYR A 211 -0.70 4.61 -20.67
C TYR A 211 -0.83 4.56 -19.14
N VAL A 212 -2.02 4.32 -18.66
CA VAL A 212 -2.36 4.09 -17.24
C VAL A 212 -2.88 2.67 -17.09
N ASP A 213 -2.36 1.96 -16.09
CA ASP A 213 -2.78 0.60 -15.73
C ASP A 213 -3.82 0.69 -14.61
N ASP A 214 -4.95 0.00 -14.77
CA ASP A 214 -6.05 -0.03 -13.77
C ASP A 214 -5.77 -0.95 -12.57
N ARG A 215 -4.64 -1.63 -12.57
CA ARG A 215 -4.24 -2.52 -11.48
C ARG A 215 -3.81 -1.74 -10.24
N LEU A 216 -3.92 -2.39 -9.08
CA LEU A 216 -3.46 -1.81 -7.83
C LEU A 216 -1.95 -1.51 -7.90
N PHE A 217 -1.53 -0.40 -7.27
CA PHE A 217 -0.13 0.05 -7.30
C PHE A 217 0.46 0.19 -8.72
N ALA A 218 -0.32 0.72 -9.65
CA ALA A 218 0.14 1.00 -11.01
C ALA A 218 1.34 1.94 -11.03
N THR A 219 1.43 2.85 -10.06
CA THR A 219 2.55 3.76 -9.86
C THR A 219 3.29 3.39 -8.56
N LEU A 220 4.57 3.04 -8.68
CA LEU A 220 5.50 2.89 -7.56
C LEU A 220 6.60 3.95 -7.65
N ASP A 221 7.11 4.21 -8.83
CA ASP A 221 8.04 5.31 -9.11
C ASP A 221 7.29 6.62 -9.26
N THR A 222 7.67 7.65 -8.52
CA THR A 222 7.04 8.97 -8.62
C THR A 222 7.22 9.57 -10.02
N LYS A 223 6.11 9.99 -10.64
CA LYS A 223 6.12 10.67 -11.94
C LYS A 223 5.81 12.13 -11.74
N THR A 224 6.71 13.03 -12.14
CA THR A 224 6.50 14.46 -12.05
C THR A 224 6.33 15.06 -13.44
N ARG A 225 5.34 15.92 -13.59
CA ARG A 225 5.06 16.66 -14.82
C ARG A 225 4.87 18.15 -14.54
N LEU A 226 5.28 18.98 -15.50
CA LEU A 226 4.99 20.39 -15.48
C LEU A 226 3.56 20.60 -15.98
N VAL A 227 2.72 21.26 -15.19
CA VAL A 227 1.31 21.54 -15.49
C VAL A 227 1.08 23.04 -15.50
N ARG A 228 0.33 23.54 -16.48
CA ARG A 228 -0.09 24.93 -16.59
C ARG A 228 -1.46 25.10 -15.93
N LEU A 229 -1.57 26.04 -14.99
CA LEU A 229 -2.84 26.35 -14.30
C LEU A 229 -3.64 27.49 -14.95
N GLY A 230 -3.08 28.16 -15.94
CA GLY A 230 -3.60 29.43 -16.52
C GLY A 230 -2.82 30.64 -16.02
N GLU A 231 -3.08 31.82 -16.63
CA GLU A 231 -2.44 33.08 -16.26
C GLU A 231 -0.90 33.04 -16.17
N GLY A 232 -0.27 32.18 -16.96
CA GLY A 232 1.19 32.02 -16.96
C GLY A 232 1.75 31.20 -15.78
N ARG A 233 0.90 30.71 -14.85
CA ARG A 233 1.33 29.93 -13.69
C ARG A 233 1.60 28.48 -14.06
N GLN A 234 2.64 27.95 -13.47
CA GLN A 234 3.07 26.57 -13.67
C GLN A 234 3.34 25.91 -12.31
N ILE A 235 3.07 24.62 -12.23
CA ILE A 235 3.36 23.76 -11.07
C ILE A 235 4.07 22.47 -11.52
N LEU A 236 4.77 21.86 -10.60
CA LEU A 236 5.23 20.48 -10.73
C LEU A 236 4.21 19.56 -10.07
N LEU A 237 3.42 18.86 -10.88
CA LEU A 237 2.46 17.87 -10.39
C LEU A 237 3.11 16.48 -10.33
N THR A 238 3.08 15.86 -9.16
CA THR A 238 3.75 14.57 -8.90
C THR A 238 2.71 13.52 -8.52
N ASP A 239 2.72 12.39 -9.23
CA ASP A 239 1.96 11.20 -8.87
C ASP A 239 2.74 10.34 -7.85
N THR A 240 2.03 9.84 -6.85
CA THR A 240 2.62 9.01 -5.77
C THR A 240 2.00 7.62 -5.70
N VAL A 241 2.60 6.76 -4.91
CA VAL A 241 2.07 5.42 -4.60
C VAL A 241 0.67 5.55 -3.99
N GLY A 242 -0.26 4.70 -4.44
CA GLY A 242 -1.61 4.66 -3.88
C GLY A 242 -1.64 4.09 -2.47
N PHE A 243 -2.48 4.66 -1.61
CA PHE A 243 -2.78 4.11 -0.29
C PHE A 243 -3.72 2.92 -0.40
N ILE A 244 -3.63 2.03 0.55
CA ILE A 244 -4.45 0.83 0.67
C ILE A 244 -4.81 0.64 2.14
N ARG A 245 -5.93 -0.02 2.41
CA ARG A 245 -6.29 -0.39 3.79
C ARG A 245 -5.25 -1.32 4.38
N HIS A 246 -5.07 -1.19 5.69
CA HIS A 246 -4.15 -2.05 6.43
C HIS A 246 -2.76 -2.12 5.76
N LEU A 247 -2.25 -0.93 5.31
CA LEU A 247 -0.88 -0.87 4.85
C LEU A 247 0.03 -1.23 6.03
N PRO A 248 0.81 -2.31 5.92
CA PRO A 248 1.65 -2.75 7.04
C PRO A 248 2.62 -1.65 7.46
N HIS A 249 2.72 -1.37 8.77
CA HIS A 249 3.62 -0.33 9.31
C HIS A 249 5.07 -0.49 8.85
N GLY A 250 5.53 -1.74 8.70
CA GLY A 250 6.85 -2.03 8.14
C GLY A 250 7.02 -1.55 6.69
N LEU A 251 5.95 -1.61 5.88
CA LEU A 251 5.97 -1.08 4.51
C LEU A 251 5.92 0.45 4.50
N VAL A 252 5.12 1.09 5.36
CA VAL A 252 5.09 2.55 5.49
C VAL A 252 6.49 3.07 5.78
N ALA A 253 7.21 2.45 6.75
CA ALA A 253 8.57 2.83 7.09
C ALA A 253 9.56 2.65 5.91
N SER A 254 9.47 1.54 5.17
CA SER A 254 10.35 1.23 4.05
C SER A 254 10.07 2.10 2.83
N PHE A 255 8.81 2.51 2.60
CA PHE A 255 8.39 3.38 1.49
C PHE A 255 8.29 4.86 1.89
N ARG A 256 8.73 5.20 3.10
CA ARG A 256 8.70 6.58 3.60
C ARG A 256 9.30 7.58 2.62
N SER A 257 10.37 7.25 1.90
CA SER A 257 10.98 8.17 0.95
C SER A 257 10.12 8.48 -0.27
N THR A 258 9.33 7.51 -0.74
CA THR A 258 8.35 7.73 -1.82
C THR A 258 7.18 8.57 -1.30
N LEU A 259 6.82 8.38 -0.03
CA LEU A 259 5.78 9.14 0.67
C LEU A 259 6.28 10.50 1.16
N ASP A 260 7.59 10.68 1.39
CA ASP A 260 8.23 11.98 1.71
C ASP A 260 7.98 13.07 0.65
N VAL A 261 7.62 12.66 -0.58
CA VAL A 261 7.19 13.60 -1.63
C VAL A 261 5.90 14.33 -1.22
N ALA A 262 5.00 13.64 -0.52
CA ALA A 262 3.80 14.26 0.02
C ALA A 262 4.11 15.23 1.17
N CYS A 263 5.03 14.84 2.08
CA CYS A 263 5.44 15.70 3.21
C CYS A 263 6.15 16.99 2.77
N GLN A 264 6.74 17.00 1.57
CA GLN A 264 7.51 18.11 1.02
C GLN A 264 6.77 18.87 -0.09
N ALA A 265 5.51 18.55 -0.31
CA ALA A 265 4.68 19.28 -1.27
C ALA A 265 4.18 20.60 -0.68
N ASP A 266 3.99 21.58 -1.55
CA ASP A 266 3.34 22.84 -1.18
C ASP A 266 1.82 22.68 -1.07
N LEU A 267 1.26 21.68 -1.78
CA LEU A 267 -0.16 21.34 -1.76
C LEU A 267 -0.36 19.85 -2.06
N LEU A 268 -1.30 19.22 -1.37
CA LEU A 268 -1.75 17.86 -1.65
C LEU A 268 -3.10 17.86 -2.37
N LEU A 269 -3.23 17.03 -3.40
CA LEU A 269 -4.52 16.67 -3.98
C LEU A 269 -4.88 15.25 -3.51
N VAL A 270 -5.79 15.17 -2.56
CA VAL A 270 -6.28 13.89 -2.00
C VAL A 270 -7.35 13.35 -2.94
N VAL A 271 -6.97 12.40 -3.79
CA VAL A 271 -7.84 11.84 -4.83
C VAL A 271 -8.53 10.58 -4.34
N VAL A 272 -9.85 10.58 -4.40
CA VAL A 272 -10.69 9.43 -4.08
C VAL A 272 -11.65 9.11 -5.22
N ASP A 273 -12.02 7.84 -5.33
CA ASP A 273 -13.01 7.35 -6.30
C ASP A 273 -14.41 7.64 -5.80
N ALA A 274 -15.09 8.61 -6.41
CA ALA A 274 -16.46 9.02 -6.03
C ALA A 274 -17.51 7.93 -6.34
N SER A 275 -17.22 6.98 -7.21
CA SER A 275 -18.14 5.90 -7.55
C SER A 275 -18.13 4.75 -6.52
N HIS A 276 -17.17 4.76 -5.59
CA HIS A 276 -17.05 3.71 -4.61
C HIS A 276 -18.06 3.89 -3.46
N PRO A 277 -18.86 2.86 -3.09
CA PRO A 277 -19.89 2.99 -2.06
C PRO A 277 -19.34 3.37 -0.68
N ARG A 278 -18.05 3.13 -0.44
CA ARG A 278 -17.35 3.49 0.79
C ARG A 278 -16.34 4.62 0.58
N VAL A 279 -16.71 5.64 -0.19
CA VAL A 279 -15.85 6.79 -0.48
C VAL A 279 -15.36 7.48 0.79
N GLN A 280 -16.22 7.58 1.83
CA GLN A 280 -15.84 8.19 3.10
C GLN A 280 -14.73 7.44 3.82
N ASP A 281 -14.79 6.11 3.83
CA ASP A 281 -13.73 5.30 4.42
C ASP A 281 -12.39 5.48 3.68
N HIS A 282 -12.44 5.65 2.36
CA HIS A 282 -11.22 5.94 1.58
C HIS A 282 -10.64 7.31 1.94
N VAL A 283 -11.48 8.33 2.18
CA VAL A 283 -11.04 9.64 2.67
C VAL A 283 -10.37 9.49 4.04
N ASP A 284 -11.00 8.74 4.96
CA ASP A 284 -10.50 8.55 6.32
C ASP A 284 -9.17 7.78 6.35
N VAL A 285 -9.04 6.73 5.51
CA VAL A 285 -7.77 6.00 5.33
C VAL A 285 -6.69 6.92 4.78
N CYS A 286 -7.01 7.76 3.79
CA CYS A 286 -6.05 8.70 3.23
C CYS A 286 -5.55 9.69 4.29
N ARG A 287 -6.45 10.25 5.10
CA ARG A 287 -6.11 11.18 6.17
C ARG A 287 -5.24 10.51 7.24
N ALA A 288 -5.67 9.35 7.74
CA ALA A 288 -4.91 8.60 8.73
C ALA A 288 -3.49 8.25 8.23
N THR A 289 -3.36 7.86 6.95
CA THR A 289 -2.04 7.59 6.36
C THR A 289 -1.20 8.86 6.24
N LEU A 290 -1.79 10.00 5.86
CA LEU A 290 -1.09 11.28 5.78
C LEU A 290 -0.59 11.73 7.16
N ASP A 291 -1.39 11.54 8.21
CA ASP A 291 -0.99 11.82 9.60
C ASP A 291 0.15 10.91 10.05
N GLU A 292 0.09 9.60 9.75
CA GLU A 292 1.11 8.61 10.09
C GLU A 292 2.47 8.94 9.44
N ILE A 293 2.48 9.41 8.20
CA ILE A 293 3.73 9.80 7.52
C ILE A 293 4.22 11.21 7.89
N GLY A 294 3.43 11.99 8.64
CA GLY A 294 3.75 13.36 9.04
C GLY A 294 3.40 14.43 7.99
N ALA A 295 2.52 14.12 7.04
CA ALA A 295 2.04 15.05 6.00
C ALA A 295 0.69 15.71 6.36
N GLY A 296 0.10 15.42 7.52
CA GLY A 296 -1.20 15.95 7.94
C GLY A 296 -1.26 17.48 8.07
N GLY A 297 -0.10 18.15 8.25
CA GLY A 297 0.00 19.62 8.28
C GLY A 297 0.15 20.29 6.92
N VAL A 298 0.27 19.55 5.82
CA VAL A 298 0.40 20.11 4.47
C VAL A 298 -1.00 20.54 3.97
N PRO A 299 -1.17 21.73 3.39
CA PRO A 299 -2.42 22.15 2.78
C PRO A 299 -2.95 21.09 1.80
N SER A 300 -4.26 20.80 1.83
CA SER A 300 -4.81 19.75 0.98
C SER A 300 -6.17 20.08 0.42
N LEU A 301 -6.42 19.69 -0.84
CA LEU A 301 -7.72 19.72 -1.51
C LEU A 301 -8.22 18.30 -1.72
N LEU A 302 -9.47 18.03 -1.35
CA LEU A 302 -10.11 16.75 -1.64
C LEU A 302 -10.68 16.75 -3.05
N VAL A 303 -10.30 15.76 -3.84
CA VAL A 303 -10.71 15.59 -5.23
C VAL A 303 -11.55 14.32 -5.37
N LEU A 304 -12.82 14.47 -5.67
CA LEU A 304 -13.77 13.39 -5.94
C LEU A 304 -13.67 13.03 -7.43
N ASN A 305 -12.92 12.00 -7.76
CA ASN A 305 -12.70 11.59 -9.15
C ASN A 305 -13.72 10.52 -9.60
N LYS A 306 -13.79 10.29 -10.92
CA LYS A 306 -14.71 9.37 -11.59
C LYS A 306 -16.19 9.78 -11.48
N CYS A 307 -16.46 11.08 -11.39
CA CYS A 307 -17.82 11.63 -11.35
C CYS A 307 -18.62 11.44 -12.65
N ASP A 308 -18.02 10.92 -13.71
CA ASP A 308 -18.68 10.50 -14.95
C ASP A 308 -19.42 9.16 -14.81
N LEU A 309 -19.10 8.37 -13.79
CA LEU A 309 -19.75 7.08 -13.57
C LEU A 309 -21.12 7.24 -12.91
N PRO A 310 -22.16 6.50 -13.36
CA PRO A 310 -23.50 6.61 -12.76
C PRO A 310 -23.53 6.35 -11.26
N ALA A 311 -22.69 5.42 -10.77
CA ALA A 311 -22.59 5.12 -9.35
C ALA A 311 -22.03 6.28 -8.51
N ALA A 312 -21.42 7.29 -9.13
CA ALA A 312 -20.90 8.45 -8.42
C ALA A 312 -21.98 9.47 -8.04
N ALA A 313 -23.17 9.44 -8.67
CA ALA A 313 -24.18 10.50 -8.50
C ALA A 313 -24.62 10.68 -7.03
N GLU A 314 -24.95 9.58 -6.33
CA GLU A 314 -25.35 9.62 -4.93
C GLU A 314 -24.15 9.76 -3.98
N THR A 315 -23.10 8.97 -4.21
CA THR A 315 -21.93 8.93 -3.34
C THR A 315 -21.15 10.24 -3.36
N ALA A 316 -21.01 10.89 -4.54
CA ALA A 316 -20.38 12.20 -4.66
C ALA A 316 -21.19 13.29 -3.93
N THR A 317 -22.53 13.24 -4.01
CA THR A 317 -23.41 14.19 -3.29
C THR A 317 -23.22 14.07 -1.79
N HIS A 318 -23.30 12.87 -1.21
CA HIS A 318 -23.06 12.64 0.20
C HIS A 318 -21.64 13.01 0.65
N ALA A 319 -20.65 12.76 -0.20
CA ALA A 319 -19.27 13.15 0.10
C ALA A 319 -19.12 14.69 0.07
N ALA A 320 -19.77 15.39 -0.85
CA ALA A 320 -19.75 16.85 -0.94
C ALA A 320 -20.49 17.51 0.25
N GLU A 321 -21.55 16.92 0.76
CA GLU A 321 -22.23 17.40 1.98
C GLU A 321 -21.30 17.37 3.21
N ARG A 322 -20.48 16.31 3.34
CA ARG A 322 -19.49 16.18 4.43
C ARG A 322 -18.22 16.99 4.21
N HIS A 323 -17.89 17.24 2.96
CA HIS A 323 -16.70 17.96 2.52
C HIS A 323 -17.08 19.05 1.51
N PRO A 324 -17.63 20.18 1.95
CA PRO A 324 -18.15 21.22 1.04
C PRO A 324 -17.11 21.83 0.09
N LEU A 325 -15.84 21.70 0.43
CA LEU A 325 -14.72 22.17 -0.40
C LEU A 325 -14.15 21.08 -1.33
N ALA A 326 -14.77 19.89 -1.36
CA ALA A 326 -14.35 18.84 -2.27
C ALA A 326 -14.67 19.21 -3.73
N ILE A 327 -13.75 18.88 -4.63
CA ILE A 327 -13.84 19.23 -6.04
C ILE A 327 -14.21 17.97 -6.83
N PRO A 328 -15.45 17.91 -7.40
CA PRO A 328 -15.85 16.81 -8.24
C PRO A 328 -15.17 16.93 -9.61
N VAL A 329 -14.55 15.83 -10.07
CA VAL A 329 -13.88 15.76 -11.35
C VAL A 329 -14.10 14.40 -12.02
N SER A 330 -13.86 14.36 -13.33
CA SER A 330 -13.57 13.13 -14.04
C SER A 330 -12.28 13.30 -14.84
N ALA A 331 -11.27 12.57 -14.47
CA ALA A 331 -10.01 12.53 -15.19
C ALA A 331 -10.16 11.90 -16.60
N HIS A 332 -11.22 11.11 -16.81
CA HIS A 332 -11.50 10.44 -18.08
C HIS A 332 -12.23 11.38 -19.07
N SER A 333 -13.30 12.04 -18.62
CA SER A 333 -14.11 12.92 -19.48
C SER A 333 -13.64 14.37 -19.51
N GLY A 334 -12.74 14.78 -18.60
CA GLY A 334 -12.30 16.18 -18.45
C GLY A 334 -13.21 17.03 -17.57
N LEU A 335 -14.32 16.49 -17.07
CA LEU A 335 -15.26 17.21 -16.21
C LEU A 335 -14.55 17.78 -14.97
N GLY A 336 -14.77 19.06 -14.66
CA GLY A 336 -14.29 19.72 -13.44
C GLY A 336 -12.78 20.01 -13.41
N LEU A 337 -12.00 19.67 -14.44
CA LEU A 337 -10.55 19.89 -14.45
C LEU A 337 -10.16 21.38 -14.41
N ASP A 338 -10.94 22.25 -15.05
CA ASP A 338 -10.66 23.70 -15.02
C ASP A 338 -10.97 24.29 -13.64
N THR A 339 -12.05 23.84 -12.99
CA THR A 339 -12.34 24.19 -11.61
C THR A 339 -11.22 23.76 -10.67
N LEU A 340 -10.69 22.54 -10.86
CA LEU A 340 -9.55 22.04 -10.09
C LEU A 340 -8.29 22.89 -10.33
N ARG A 341 -7.99 23.29 -11.57
CA ARG A 341 -6.86 24.19 -11.88
C ARG A 341 -6.97 25.53 -11.16
N LEU A 342 -8.17 26.12 -11.16
CA LEU A 342 -8.43 27.38 -10.47
C LEU A 342 -8.26 27.24 -8.95
N ALA A 343 -8.83 26.19 -8.34
CA ALA A 343 -8.71 25.94 -6.91
C ALA A 343 -7.25 25.73 -6.47
N VAL A 344 -6.47 24.98 -7.24
CA VAL A 344 -5.03 24.81 -7.01
C VAL A 344 -4.28 26.15 -7.10
N ALA A 345 -4.62 26.98 -8.11
CA ALA A 345 -4.00 28.29 -8.27
C ALA A 345 -4.33 29.25 -7.14
N GLU A 346 -5.52 29.15 -6.56
CA GLU A 346 -5.95 29.98 -5.41
C GLU A 346 -5.29 29.54 -4.11
N GLU A 347 -5.22 28.22 -3.84
CA GLU A 347 -4.61 27.69 -2.61
C GLU A 347 -3.11 27.97 -2.54
N LEU A 348 -2.41 27.93 -3.68
CA LEU A 348 -0.98 28.28 -3.76
C LEU A 348 -0.67 29.79 -3.68
N LYS A 349 -1.68 30.66 -3.60
CA LYS A 349 -1.51 32.10 -3.33
C LYS A 349 -1.50 32.42 -1.84
N ARG A 350 -2.08 31.53 -1.03
CA ARG A 350 -2.19 31.67 0.44
C ARG A 350 -0.91 31.27 1.12
#